data_47691351a9bb54d093b18ae99334db37
#
_entry.id   47691351a9bb54d093b18ae99334db37
#
_cell.length_a   1.000
_cell.length_b   1.000
_cell.length_c   1.000
_cell.angle_alpha   90.00
_cell.angle_beta   90.00
_cell.angle_gamma   90.00
#
_symmetry.space_group_name_H-M   'P 1'
#
loop_
_entity.id
_entity.type
_entity.pdbx_description
1 polymer ?
#
loop_
_entity_poly.entity_id
_entity_poly.type
_entity_poly.pdbx_seq_one_letter_code
_entity_poly.pdbx_strand_id
1 'polypeptide(L)'
;MKMTSVIAITPKEGSADDVKQLIVDSRADGIEGLEKYSIVLTREEQLLVINEWVSLDAFMDYVNGPHNMIELIEHLCNRYDEENVCKAYSGTVIHEELAN
;
A
#
# COMPACT_ATOMS: atom_id res chain seq x y z
N MET A 1 -18.63 5.82 4.00
CA MET A 1 -18.24 4.43 4.18
C MET A 1 -16.72 4.30 4.09
N LYS A 2 -16.17 3.56 5.01
CA LYS A 2 -14.73 3.28 4.98
C LYS A 2 -14.37 2.38 3.82
N MET A 3 -13.15 2.48 3.36
CA MET A 3 -12.63 1.55 2.37
C MET A 3 -11.22 1.09 2.70
N THR A 4 -10.85 -0.03 2.15
CA THR A 4 -9.51 -0.61 2.33
C THR A 4 -8.88 -0.82 0.96
N SER A 5 -7.60 -0.49 0.84
CA SER A 5 -6.81 -0.85 -0.32
C SER A 5 -5.62 -1.69 0.11
N VAL A 6 -5.25 -2.65 -0.73
CA VAL A 6 -4.11 -3.54 -0.48
C VAL A 6 -3.22 -3.52 -1.71
N ILE A 7 -1.95 -3.26 -1.50
CA ILE A 7 -0.97 -3.27 -2.58
C ILE A 7 0.04 -4.38 -2.28
N ALA A 8 0.16 -5.35 -3.19
CA ALA A 8 1.10 -6.45 -3.06
C ALA A 8 2.34 -6.16 -3.92
N ILE A 9 3.51 -6.23 -3.30
CA ILE A 9 4.79 -5.89 -3.91
C ILE A 9 5.76 -7.03 -3.65
N THR A 10 6.59 -7.38 -4.64
CA THR A 10 7.64 -8.40 -4.46
C THR A 10 9.00 -7.71 -4.49
N PRO A 11 9.60 -7.39 -3.33
CA PRO A 11 10.94 -6.81 -3.30
C PRO A 11 11.97 -7.75 -3.89
N LYS A 12 13.01 -7.21 -4.49
CA LYS A 12 14.17 -8.00 -4.88
C LYS A 12 14.82 -8.59 -3.63
N GLU A 13 15.52 -9.69 -3.79
CA GLU A 13 16.18 -10.36 -2.68
C GLU A 13 17.02 -9.38 -1.86
N GLY A 14 16.81 -9.38 -0.54
CA GLY A 14 17.53 -8.50 0.38
C GLY A 14 17.03 -7.06 0.43
N SER A 15 15.97 -6.71 -0.32
CA SER A 15 15.51 -5.32 -0.42
C SER A 15 14.23 -5.02 0.36
N ALA A 16 13.64 -6.00 1.04
CA ALA A 16 12.36 -5.80 1.74
C ALA A 16 12.39 -4.65 2.76
N ASP A 17 13.44 -4.57 3.57
CA ASP A 17 13.57 -3.50 4.56
C ASP A 17 13.71 -2.13 3.91
N ASP A 18 14.47 -2.04 2.83
CA ASP A 18 14.66 -0.78 2.12
C ASP A 18 13.35 -0.31 1.48
N VAL A 19 12.59 -1.23 0.87
CA VAL A 19 11.29 -0.92 0.30
C VAL A 19 10.33 -0.44 1.39
N LYS A 20 10.25 -1.17 2.50
CA LYS A 20 9.43 -0.78 3.64
C LYS A 20 9.79 0.62 4.11
N GLN A 21 11.07 0.90 4.28
CA GLN A 21 11.51 2.19 4.80
C GLN A 21 11.19 3.35 3.85
N LEU A 22 11.34 3.14 2.55
CA LEU A 22 10.96 4.15 1.57
C LEU A 22 9.47 4.48 1.64
N ILE A 23 8.63 3.47 1.82
CA ILE A 23 7.17 3.66 1.96
C ILE A 23 6.87 4.46 3.23
N VAL A 24 7.44 4.04 4.36
CA VAL A 24 7.24 4.73 5.65
C VAL A 24 7.68 6.18 5.57
N ASP A 25 8.86 6.44 5.03
CA ASP A 25 9.40 7.78 4.92
C ASP A 25 8.54 8.67 4.00
N SER A 26 8.00 8.09 2.93
CA SER A 26 7.14 8.85 2.01
C SER A 26 5.82 9.30 2.66
N ARG A 27 5.45 8.69 3.78
CA ARG A 27 4.21 8.96 4.51
C ARG A 27 4.44 9.70 5.83
N ALA A 28 5.64 10.19 6.07
CA ALA A 28 6.00 10.85 7.33
C ALA A 28 5.10 12.06 7.64
N ASP A 29 4.67 12.80 6.62
CA ASP A 29 3.79 13.96 6.78
C ASP A 29 2.30 13.59 6.83
N GLY A 30 2.01 12.29 6.77
CA GLY A 30 0.64 11.80 6.73
C GLY A 30 0.02 11.87 5.33
N ILE A 31 -1.12 11.23 5.19
CA ILE A 31 -1.92 11.27 3.97
C ILE A 31 -3.35 11.59 4.40
N GLU A 32 -3.91 12.67 3.84
CA GLU A 32 -5.27 13.08 4.19
C GLU A 32 -6.27 11.96 3.92
N GLY A 33 -7.08 11.64 4.92
CA GLY A 33 -8.09 10.60 4.82
C GLY A 33 -7.60 9.18 5.05
N LEU A 34 -6.29 8.97 5.21
CA LEU A 34 -5.74 7.67 5.57
C LEU A 34 -5.75 7.55 7.09
N GLU A 35 -6.56 6.64 7.63
CA GLU A 35 -6.67 6.45 9.08
C GLU A 35 -5.55 5.60 9.64
N LYS A 36 -5.16 4.59 8.88
CA LYS A 36 -4.20 3.61 9.34
C LYS A 36 -3.60 2.88 8.15
N TYR A 37 -2.34 2.50 8.25
CA TYR A 37 -1.79 1.55 7.29
C TYR A 37 -0.87 0.55 8.01
N SER A 38 -0.72 -0.61 7.39
CA SER A 38 0.18 -1.66 7.87
C SER A 38 1.00 -2.17 6.71
N ILE A 39 2.22 -2.56 6.98
CA ILE A 39 3.06 -3.22 6.00
C ILE A 39 3.34 -4.62 6.53
N VAL A 40 2.90 -5.63 5.80
CA VAL A 40 2.99 -7.03 6.21
C VAL A 40 4.00 -7.74 5.31
N LEU A 41 4.96 -8.42 5.92
CA LEU A 41 5.86 -9.31 5.19
C LEU A 41 5.25 -10.71 5.17
N THR A 42 4.94 -11.22 3.99
CA THR A 42 4.35 -12.55 3.85
C THR A 42 5.42 -13.64 3.92
N ARG A 43 4.99 -14.90 4.04
CA ARG A 43 5.90 -16.04 4.03
C ARG A 43 6.63 -16.20 2.68
N GLU A 44 6.00 -15.72 1.61
CA GLU A 44 6.56 -15.75 0.26
C GLU A 44 7.44 -14.54 -0.01
N GLU A 45 7.77 -13.77 1.04
CA GLU A 45 8.62 -12.58 0.94
C GLU A 45 8.04 -11.46 0.10
N GLN A 46 6.71 -11.37 0.04
CA GLN A 46 6.03 -10.21 -0.53
C GLN A 46 5.71 -9.21 0.59
N LEU A 47 5.61 -7.95 0.23
CA LEU A 47 5.10 -6.92 1.13
C LEU A 47 3.67 -6.59 0.73
N LEU A 48 2.78 -6.57 1.73
CA LEU A 48 1.42 -6.09 1.55
C LEU A 48 1.30 -4.75 2.26
N VAL A 49 0.95 -3.72 1.52
CA VAL A 49 0.66 -2.40 2.10
C VAL A 49 -0.85 -2.30 2.22
N ILE A 50 -1.34 -2.35 3.44
CA ILE A 50 -2.77 -2.38 3.73
C ILE A 50 -3.17 -1.00 4.26
N ASN A 51 -4.01 -0.29 3.51
CA ASN A 51 -4.43 1.07 3.83
C ASN A 51 -5.90 1.11 4.20
N GLU A 52 -6.21 1.77 5.31
CA GLU A 52 -7.58 1.96 5.75
C GLU A 52 -7.95 3.44 5.59
N TRP A 53 -8.95 3.72 4.75
CA TRP A 53 -9.36 5.06 4.36
C TRP A 53 -10.69 5.44 4.98
N VAL A 54 -10.85 6.72 5.35
CA VAL A 54 -12.11 7.22 5.92
C VAL A 54 -13.27 7.13 4.92
N SER A 55 -12.98 7.21 3.62
CA SER A 55 -14.01 7.21 2.58
C SER A 55 -13.43 6.87 1.22
N LEU A 56 -14.32 6.54 0.28
CA LEU A 56 -13.96 6.35 -1.13
C LEU A 56 -13.38 7.65 -1.71
N ASP A 57 -13.96 8.79 -1.37
CA ASP A 57 -13.49 10.07 -1.88
C ASP A 57 -12.04 10.36 -1.47
N ALA A 58 -11.69 10.08 -0.23
CA ALA A 58 -10.32 10.26 0.25
C ALA A 58 -9.34 9.37 -0.52
N PHE A 59 -9.71 8.11 -0.77
CA PHE A 59 -8.90 7.19 -1.55
C PHE A 59 -8.74 7.69 -3.00
N MET A 60 -9.83 8.13 -3.63
CA MET A 60 -9.80 8.61 -5.01
C MET A 60 -8.95 9.89 -5.13
N ASP A 61 -9.03 10.77 -4.16
CA ASP A 61 -8.20 11.99 -4.13
C ASP A 61 -6.72 11.62 -4.07
N TYR A 62 -6.38 10.62 -3.26
CA TYR A 62 -5.00 10.15 -3.16
C TYR A 62 -4.53 9.54 -4.48
N VAL A 63 -5.33 8.64 -5.07
CA VAL A 63 -4.97 7.94 -6.32
C VAL A 63 -4.80 8.92 -7.48
N ASN A 64 -5.64 9.96 -7.52
CA ASN A 64 -5.60 10.97 -8.58
C ASN A 64 -4.60 12.11 -8.30
N GLY A 65 -3.97 12.09 -7.14
CA GLY A 65 -3.03 13.11 -6.74
C GLY A 65 -1.62 12.89 -7.30
N PRO A 66 -0.68 13.82 -7.02
CA PRO A 66 0.66 13.79 -7.61
C PRO A 66 1.65 12.84 -6.93
N HIS A 67 1.22 12.05 -5.96
CA HIS A 67 2.13 11.13 -5.28
C HIS A 67 2.43 9.92 -6.18
N ASN A 68 3.57 9.31 -5.96
CA ASN A 68 3.95 8.13 -6.73
C ASN A 68 4.82 7.18 -5.90
N MET A 69 4.16 6.45 -4.99
CA MET A 69 4.83 5.46 -4.15
C MET A 69 5.56 4.40 -5.00
N ILE A 70 4.92 3.98 -6.10
CA ILE A 70 5.49 2.95 -6.96
C ILE A 70 6.79 3.41 -7.61
N GLU A 71 6.87 4.64 -8.07
CA GLU A 71 8.12 5.18 -8.64
C GLU A 71 9.28 5.16 -7.64
N LEU A 72 8.98 5.37 -6.36
CA LEU A 72 10.00 5.36 -5.32
C LEU A 72 10.62 3.97 -5.10
N ILE A 73 9.85 2.93 -5.30
CA ILE A 73 10.26 1.57 -4.93
C ILE A 73 10.50 0.63 -6.11
N GLU A 74 10.09 1.00 -7.33
CA GLU A 74 10.12 0.07 -8.48
C GLU A 74 11.51 -0.49 -8.77
N HIS A 75 12.57 0.28 -8.53
CA HIS A 75 13.93 -0.18 -8.77
C HIS A 75 14.40 -1.27 -7.79
N LEU A 76 13.69 -1.41 -6.67
CA LEU A 76 13.98 -2.42 -5.65
C LEU A 76 13.00 -3.59 -5.68
N CYS A 77 12.10 -3.62 -6.66
CA CYS A 77 11.04 -4.62 -6.73
C CYS A 77 11.10 -5.41 -8.03
N ASN A 78 10.69 -6.67 -7.94
CA ASN A 78 10.48 -7.50 -9.11
C ASN A 78 9.14 -7.15 -9.73
N ARG A 79 9.03 -7.23 -11.03
CA ARG A 79 7.76 -6.97 -11.70
C ARG A 79 6.76 -8.07 -11.39
N TYR A 80 5.53 -7.67 -11.15
CA TYR A 80 4.41 -8.61 -10.98
C TYR A 80 4.03 -9.20 -12.35
N ASP A 81 3.99 -8.35 -13.39
CA ASP A 81 3.77 -8.76 -14.76
C ASP A 81 4.55 -7.81 -15.69
N GLU A 82 4.35 -7.90 -17.01
CA GLU A 82 5.09 -7.10 -17.98
C GLU A 82 4.95 -5.59 -17.79
N GLU A 83 3.82 -5.15 -17.26
CA GLU A 83 3.49 -3.73 -17.12
C GLU A 83 3.50 -3.21 -15.68
N ASN A 84 3.35 -4.10 -14.69
CA ASN A 84 3.11 -3.71 -13.32
C ASN A 84 4.14 -4.25 -12.34
N VAL A 85 4.57 -3.40 -11.42
CA VAL A 85 5.47 -3.75 -10.32
C VAL A 85 4.67 -4.26 -9.12
N CYS A 86 3.38 -3.94 -9.05
CA CYS A 86 2.53 -4.33 -7.93
C CYS A 86 1.17 -4.82 -8.41
N LYS A 87 0.48 -5.49 -7.51
CA LYS A 87 -0.92 -5.87 -7.69
C LYS A 87 -1.72 -5.15 -6.63
N ALA A 88 -2.81 -4.50 -7.03
CA ALA A 88 -3.62 -3.69 -6.12
C ALA A 88 -5.06 -4.18 -6.06
N TYR A 89 -5.63 -4.13 -4.87
CA TYR A 89 -7.03 -4.43 -4.61
C TYR A 89 -7.60 -3.28 -3.81
N SER A 90 -8.84 -2.92 -4.06
CA SER A 90 -9.53 -1.93 -3.26
C SER A 90 -11.00 -2.28 -3.13
N GLY A 91 -11.60 -1.92 -2.03
CA GLY A 91 -13.01 -2.21 -1.81
C GLY A 91 -13.56 -1.46 -0.62
N THR A 92 -14.89 -1.42 -0.56
CA THR A 92 -15.62 -0.81 0.54
C THR A 92 -15.76 -1.80 1.68
N VAL A 93 -15.56 -1.33 2.91
CA VAL A 93 -15.74 -2.17 4.09
C VAL A 93 -17.25 -2.39 4.29
N ILE A 94 -17.69 -3.64 4.19
CA ILE A 94 -19.11 -4.00 4.33
C ILE A 94 -19.44 -4.63 5.67
N HIS A 95 -18.42 -4.93 6.48
CA HIS A 95 -18.59 -5.45 7.83
C HIS A 95 -17.31 -5.19 8.61
N GLU A 96 -17.46 -4.67 9.81
CA GLU A 96 -16.32 -4.41 10.69
C GLU A 96 -16.78 -4.62 12.13
N GLU A 97 -16.00 -5.37 12.91
CA GLU A 97 -16.25 -5.57 14.33
C GLU A 97 -14.91 -5.80 15.04
N LEU A 98 -14.82 -5.35 16.28
CA LEU A 98 -13.66 -5.64 17.12
C LEU A 98 -13.79 -7.08 17.64
N ALA A 99 -12.76 -7.87 17.40
CA ALA A 99 -12.70 -9.24 17.91
C ALA A 99 -12.14 -9.23 19.34
N ASN A 100 -12.70 -10.06 20.20
CA ASN A 100 -12.24 -10.21 21.58
C ASN A 100 -11.40 -11.47 21.74
#